data_b81377b92f1ab2e7324703afc492914c
#
_entry.id   b81377b92f1ab2e7324703afc492914c
#
_cell.length_a   1.000
_cell.length_b   1.000
_cell.length_c   1.000
_cell.angle_alpha   90.00
_cell.angle_beta   90.00
_cell.angle_gamma   90.00
#
_symmetry.space_group_name_H-M   'P 1'
#
loop_
_entity.id
_entity.type
_entity.pdbx_description
1 polymer ?
#
loop_
_entity_poly.entity_id
_entity_poly.type
_entity_poly.pdbx_seq_one_letter_code
_entity_poly.pdbx_strand_id
1 'polypeptide(L)'
;MRNLTALALVLASAGAAHAIPLSSLLGGASITAGDKVFDHWALNFYGASDGRTFNADNIDVTPLNDGGMDPGPGLHFSVLNGEFNVTGDGLYAYLDTSFGFRISVLDPGKLIKDNSLILTDGFVTNLGDNGFYIRETIGTAAGLDDLGVKEVEFSWLDGTGLISNLTDVANFTPMQSIWVTKNILVWATGIDETASLQGFEQRFSQQEVPEPASLALLSLGLVGLGVARRRRS
;
A
#
# COMPACT_ATOMS: atom_id res chain seq x y z
N MET A 1 -0.68 -16.32 55.56
CA MET A 1 -0.71 -16.87 54.19
C MET A 1 -0.58 -15.71 53.24
N ARG A 2 0.57 -15.57 52.56
CA ARG A 2 0.86 -14.45 51.64
C ARG A 2 0.57 -14.93 50.21
N ASN A 3 -0.45 -14.37 49.61
CA ASN A 3 -0.77 -14.64 48.21
C ASN A 3 0.24 -13.91 47.31
N LEU A 4 1.13 -14.64 46.65
CA LEU A 4 1.96 -14.15 45.57
C LEU A 4 1.11 -14.18 44.29
N THR A 5 0.73 -13.00 43.82
CA THR A 5 0.13 -12.85 42.49
C THR A 5 1.29 -12.85 41.48
N ALA A 6 1.39 -13.90 40.70
CA ALA A 6 2.36 -13.97 39.59
C ALA A 6 1.88 -13.07 38.44
N LEU A 7 2.62 -11.99 38.19
CA LEU A 7 2.43 -11.12 37.00
C LEU A 7 3.07 -11.81 35.80
N ALA A 8 2.27 -12.37 34.90
CA ALA A 8 2.74 -12.93 33.64
C ALA A 8 3.11 -11.76 32.69
N LEU A 9 4.41 -11.55 32.51
CA LEU A 9 4.94 -10.61 31.51
C LEU A 9 4.84 -11.26 30.14
N VAL A 10 3.87 -10.86 29.35
CA VAL A 10 3.79 -11.24 27.92
C VAL A 10 4.82 -10.40 27.16
N LEU A 11 5.97 -10.99 26.84
CA LEU A 11 6.91 -10.41 25.90
C LEU A 11 6.31 -10.56 24.49
N ALA A 12 5.75 -9.47 23.95
CA ALA A 12 5.49 -9.37 22.54
C ALA A 12 6.86 -9.33 21.82
N SER A 13 7.26 -10.45 21.19
CA SER A 13 8.38 -10.46 20.26
C SER A 13 7.98 -9.61 19.05
N ALA A 14 8.60 -8.45 18.88
CA ALA A 14 8.58 -7.76 17.59
C ALA A 14 9.33 -8.67 16.61
N GLY A 15 8.58 -9.48 15.86
CA GLY A 15 9.13 -10.28 14.78
C GLY A 15 9.80 -9.33 13.78
N ALA A 16 11.03 -9.64 13.37
CA ALA A 16 11.67 -8.94 12.28
C ALA A 16 10.74 -8.96 11.06
N ALA A 17 10.54 -7.80 10.42
CA ALA A 17 9.77 -7.72 9.19
C ALA A 17 10.50 -8.54 8.12
N HIS A 18 9.95 -9.69 7.76
CA HIS A 18 10.49 -10.55 6.71
C HIS A 18 9.83 -10.18 5.38
N ALA A 19 10.64 -9.96 4.36
CA ALA A 19 10.16 -9.84 2.99
C ALA A 19 9.52 -11.16 2.53
N ILE A 20 8.44 -11.05 1.80
CA ILE A 20 7.73 -12.16 1.17
C ILE A 20 7.76 -11.92 -0.34
N PRO A 21 8.21 -12.88 -1.17
CA PRO A 21 8.12 -12.75 -2.62
C PRO A 21 6.67 -12.55 -3.09
N LEU A 22 6.48 -11.66 -4.06
CA LEU A 22 5.16 -11.39 -4.63
C LEU A 22 4.49 -12.68 -5.17
N SER A 23 5.29 -13.64 -5.68
CA SER A 23 4.78 -14.95 -6.13
C SER A 23 4.04 -15.70 -5.03
N SER A 24 4.53 -15.67 -3.79
CA SER A 24 3.88 -16.30 -2.65
C SER A 24 2.54 -15.61 -2.32
N LEU A 25 2.49 -14.28 -2.42
CA LEU A 25 1.27 -13.51 -2.22
C LEU A 25 0.24 -13.80 -3.31
N LEU A 26 0.66 -13.83 -4.57
CA LEU A 26 -0.17 -14.24 -5.71
C LEU A 26 -0.62 -15.71 -5.60
N GLY A 27 0.15 -16.56 -4.90
CA GLY A 27 -0.20 -17.93 -4.55
C GLY A 27 -1.21 -18.07 -3.41
N GLY A 28 -1.73 -16.96 -2.87
CA GLY A 28 -2.77 -16.94 -1.84
C GLY A 28 -2.27 -16.67 -0.41
N ALA A 29 -0.98 -16.36 -0.24
CA ALA A 29 -0.48 -15.90 1.05
C ALA A 29 -1.02 -14.50 1.38
N SER A 30 -0.93 -14.12 2.65
CA SER A 30 -1.21 -12.76 3.13
C SER A 30 0.01 -12.21 3.86
N ILE A 31 0.08 -10.88 3.95
CA ILE A 31 1.11 -10.18 4.72
C ILE A 31 0.43 -9.17 5.65
N THR A 32 0.97 -9.00 6.85
CA THR A 32 0.44 -8.08 7.85
C THR A 32 1.47 -6.99 8.13
N ALA A 33 1.04 -5.74 8.11
CA ALA A 33 1.83 -4.59 8.53
C ALA A 33 1.06 -3.81 9.60
N GLY A 34 1.62 -3.75 10.81
CA GLY A 34 0.95 -3.14 11.95
C GLY A 34 -0.42 -3.80 12.22
N ASP A 35 -1.47 -3.02 12.12
CA ASP A 35 -2.87 -3.44 12.29
C ASP A 35 -3.60 -3.71 10.96
N LYS A 36 -2.89 -3.85 9.86
CA LYS A 36 -3.46 -4.08 8.53
C LYS A 36 -3.05 -5.42 7.97
N VAL A 37 -4.02 -6.13 7.39
CA VAL A 37 -3.78 -7.34 6.61
C VAL A 37 -3.99 -7.06 5.12
N PHE A 38 -3.06 -7.57 4.30
CA PHE A 38 -3.07 -7.48 2.84
C PHE A 38 -3.24 -8.89 2.30
N ASP A 39 -4.32 -9.12 1.59
CA ASP A 39 -4.73 -10.43 1.08
C ASP A 39 -5.38 -10.33 -0.31
N HIS A 40 -5.89 -11.45 -0.85
CA HIS A 40 -6.58 -11.50 -2.15
C HIS A 40 -5.74 -10.93 -3.30
N TRP A 41 -4.45 -11.22 -3.29
CA TRP A 41 -3.51 -10.81 -4.32
C TRP A 41 -3.84 -11.48 -5.65
N ALA A 42 -3.84 -10.72 -6.73
CA ALA A 42 -4.11 -11.22 -8.07
C ALA A 42 -3.26 -10.48 -9.10
N LEU A 43 -2.63 -11.22 -10.01
CA LEU A 43 -2.04 -10.68 -11.22
C LEU A 43 -3.16 -10.51 -12.25
N ASN A 44 -3.38 -9.28 -12.72
CA ASN A 44 -4.46 -8.96 -13.66
C ASN A 44 -3.97 -8.96 -15.10
N PHE A 45 -2.74 -8.48 -15.32
CA PHE A 45 -2.15 -8.34 -16.64
C PHE A 45 -0.62 -8.39 -16.58
N TYR A 46 -0.01 -8.88 -17.65
CA TYR A 46 1.42 -8.73 -17.93
C TYR A 46 1.66 -8.74 -19.44
N GLY A 47 2.52 -7.83 -19.91
CA GLY A 47 2.98 -7.75 -21.27
C GLY A 47 4.37 -7.13 -21.36
N ALA A 48 5.22 -7.65 -22.23
CA ALA A 48 6.54 -7.10 -22.49
C ALA A 48 6.85 -7.19 -23.98
N SER A 49 7.45 -6.13 -24.55
CA SER A 49 7.77 -6.06 -25.98
C SER A 49 8.80 -7.10 -26.42
N ASP A 50 9.69 -7.53 -25.54
CA ASP A 50 10.71 -8.55 -25.78
C ASP A 50 10.23 -9.99 -25.54
N GLY A 51 8.96 -10.17 -25.15
CA GLY A 51 8.35 -11.49 -24.92
C GLY A 51 8.84 -12.22 -23.68
N ARG A 52 9.56 -11.54 -22.76
CA ARG A 52 9.92 -12.14 -21.46
C ARG A 52 8.68 -12.50 -20.65
N THR A 53 8.81 -13.44 -19.75
CA THR A 53 7.76 -13.81 -18.79
C THR A 53 7.96 -13.08 -17.48
N PHE A 54 6.87 -12.70 -16.83
CA PHE A 54 6.91 -12.09 -15.50
C PHE A 54 7.39 -13.08 -14.44
N ASN A 55 8.39 -12.67 -13.66
CA ASN A 55 8.89 -13.46 -12.54
C ASN A 55 8.61 -12.73 -11.21
N ALA A 56 7.48 -13.05 -10.61
CA ALA A 56 7.06 -12.45 -9.34
C ALA A 56 7.99 -12.81 -8.15
N ASP A 57 8.90 -13.78 -8.29
CA ASP A 57 9.94 -14.05 -7.28
C ASP A 57 11.01 -12.95 -7.24
N ASN A 58 11.10 -12.13 -8.28
CA ASN A 58 11.99 -10.97 -8.32
C ASN A 58 11.39 -9.71 -7.68
N ILE A 59 10.25 -9.80 -7.00
CA ILE A 59 9.64 -8.68 -6.30
C ILE A 59 9.43 -9.08 -4.85
N ASP A 60 10.21 -8.49 -3.95
CA ASP A 60 10.09 -8.67 -2.51
C ASP A 60 9.13 -7.64 -1.92
N VAL A 61 8.18 -8.09 -1.11
CA VAL A 61 7.22 -7.25 -0.40
C VAL A 61 7.53 -7.31 1.10
N THR A 62 7.93 -6.17 1.65
CA THR A 62 8.29 -6.03 3.06
C THR A 62 7.23 -5.23 3.80
N PRO A 63 6.72 -5.72 4.96
CA PRO A 63 5.78 -4.95 5.75
C PRO A 63 6.46 -3.77 6.44
N LEU A 64 5.88 -2.58 6.30
CA LEU A 64 6.27 -1.37 7.01
C LEU A 64 5.41 -1.27 8.28
N ASN A 65 5.98 -1.72 9.40
CA ASN A 65 5.31 -1.77 10.69
C ASN A 65 5.45 -0.47 11.48
N ASP A 66 6.26 0.45 10.99
CA ASP A 66 6.44 1.79 11.53
C ASP A 66 5.26 2.69 11.12
N GLY A 67 5.22 3.86 11.69
CA GLY A 67 4.13 4.79 11.49
C GLY A 67 3.03 4.64 12.55
N GLY A 68 2.15 5.61 12.58
CA GLY A 68 1.06 5.70 13.53
C GLY A 68 -0.29 5.75 12.81
N MET A 69 -1.02 6.83 13.09
CA MET A 69 -2.28 7.09 12.39
C MET A 69 -2.05 7.73 11.02
N ASP A 70 -0.97 8.52 10.87
CA ASP A 70 -0.64 9.27 9.66
C ASP A 70 0.88 9.60 9.64
N PRO A 71 1.68 9.08 8.68
CA PRO A 71 1.32 7.95 7.83
C PRO A 71 1.14 6.67 8.63
N GLY A 72 0.24 5.81 8.13
CA GLY A 72 -0.01 4.50 8.73
C GLY A 72 0.99 3.43 8.26
N PRO A 73 0.83 2.19 8.77
CA PRO A 73 1.54 1.03 8.28
C PRO A 73 1.29 0.79 6.79
N GLY A 74 2.21 0.10 6.12
CA GLY A 74 2.15 -0.12 4.68
C GLY A 74 3.05 -1.23 4.19
N LEU A 75 3.39 -1.17 2.91
CA LEU A 75 4.24 -2.13 2.23
C LEU A 75 5.35 -1.42 1.46
N HIS A 76 6.55 -1.99 1.49
CA HIS A 76 7.65 -1.64 0.60
C HIS A 76 7.85 -2.76 -0.41
N PHE A 77 7.98 -2.40 -1.68
CA PHE A 77 8.23 -3.28 -2.79
C PHE A 77 9.66 -3.06 -3.28
N SER A 78 10.49 -4.10 -3.23
CA SER A 78 11.85 -4.10 -3.79
C SER A 78 11.87 -4.94 -5.05
N VAL A 79 12.27 -4.35 -6.16
CA VAL A 79 12.39 -5.02 -7.46
C VAL A 79 13.83 -5.50 -7.66
N LEU A 80 14.00 -6.78 -7.81
CA LEU A 80 15.26 -7.46 -7.89
C LEU A 80 15.55 -7.95 -9.32
N ASN A 81 16.82 -8.24 -9.59
CA ASN A 81 17.28 -8.88 -10.83
C ASN A 81 16.83 -8.16 -12.12
N GLY A 82 16.53 -6.86 -12.03
CA GLY A 82 16.09 -6.07 -13.18
C GLY A 82 14.73 -6.47 -13.74
N GLU A 83 13.82 -7.02 -12.91
CA GLU A 83 12.48 -7.44 -13.36
C GLU A 83 11.73 -6.29 -14.05
N PHE A 84 11.79 -5.08 -13.50
CA PHE A 84 11.25 -3.88 -14.09
C PHE A 84 12.34 -2.99 -14.72
N ASN A 85 13.17 -3.62 -15.57
CA ASN A 85 14.18 -2.94 -16.37
C ASN A 85 13.82 -3.10 -17.85
N VAL A 86 13.81 -2.00 -18.59
CA VAL A 86 13.60 -1.95 -20.04
C VAL A 86 14.75 -1.21 -20.69
N THR A 87 15.35 -1.81 -21.71
CA THR A 87 16.33 -1.15 -22.58
C THR A 87 15.69 -0.97 -23.95
N GLY A 88 15.76 0.23 -24.49
CA GLY A 88 15.20 0.58 -25.79
C GLY A 88 15.93 -0.08 -26.94
N ASP A 89 15.18 -0.39 -27.98
CA ASP A 89 15.63 -1.08 -29.19
C ASP A 89 15.54 -0.21 -30.47
N GLY A 90 15.26 1.08 -30.29
CA GLY A 90 15.02 2.04 -31.37
C GLY A 90 13.56 2.10 -31.84
N LEU A 91 12.68 1.35 -31.17
CA LEU A 91 11.22 1.40 -31.32
C LEU A 91 10.60 1.78 -29.98
N TYR A 92 9.56 1.09 -29.58
CA TYR A 92 8.93 1.27 -28.26
C TYR A 92 9.07 -0.02 -27.45
N ALA A 93 10.18 -0.13 -26.72
CA ALA A 93 10.37 -1.22 -25.77
C ALA A 93 9.60 -0.92 -24.48
N TYR A 94 8.87 -1.90 -23.97
CA TYR A 94 8.07 -1.72 -22.75
C TYR A 94 7.91 -3.01 -21.95
N LEU A 95 7.57 -2.80 -20.68
CA LEU A 95 7.03 -3.78 -19.77
C LEU A 95 5.81 -3.13 -19.09
N ASP A 96 4.66 -3.79 -19.17
CA ASP A 96 3.41 -3.38 -18.56
C ASP A 96 2.88 -4.51 -17.69
N THR A 97 2.63 -4.23 -16.41
CA THR A 97 2.08 -5.22 -15.48
C THR A 97 1.03 -4.60 -14.58
N SER A 98 0.00 -5.37 -14.28
CA SER A 98 -1.04 -4.97 -13.34
C SER A 98 -1.32 -6.07 -12.33
N PHE A 99 -1.31 -5.73 -11.07
CA PHE A 99 -1.73 -6.60 -9.97
C PHE A 99 -2.49 -5.81 -8.91
N GLY A 100 -3.27 -6.52 -8.13
CA GLY A 100 -4.08 -5.91 -7.09
C GLY A 100 -4.17 -6.75 -5.84
N PHE A 101 -4.68 -6.15 -4.76
CA PHE A 101 -4.88 -6.78 -3.47
C PHE A 101 -5.94 -6.03 -2.65
N ARG A 102 -6.43 -6.70 -1.61
CA ARG A 102 -7.31 -6.09 -0.61
C ARG A 102 -6.52 -5.74 0.64
N ILE A 103 -6.87 -4.62 1.27
CA ILE A 103 -6.37 -4.22 2.58
C ILE A 103 -7.56 -4.16 3.54
N SER A 104 -7.38 -4.70 4.75
CA SER A 104 -8.38 -4.62 5.82
C SER A 104 -7.71 -4.23 7.13
N VAL A 105 -8.35 -3.36 7.90
CA VAL A 105 -7.91 -3.01 9.26
C VAL A 105 -8.37 -4.11 10.22
N LEU A 106 -7.46 -4.61 11.07
CA LEU A 106 -7.76 -5.62 12.08
C LEU A 106 -8.48 -5.03 13.30
N ASP A 107 -8.18 -3.77 13.62
CA ASP A 107 -8.81 -3.05 14.73
C ASP A 107 -10.17 -2.46 14.28
N PRO A 108 -11.30 -2.95 14.79
CA PRO A 108 -12.62 -2.43 14.40
C PRO A 108 -12.87 -0.99 14.84
N GLY A 109 -12.05 -0.44 15.73
CA GLY A 109 -12.06 0.96 16.15
C GLY A 109 -11.37 1.92 15.19
N LYS A 110 -10.85 1.42 14.05
CA LYS A 110 -10.12 2.23 13.08
C LYS A 110 -10.60 2.01 11.66
N LEU A 111 -10.44 3.04 10.82
CA LEU A 111 -10.79 3.04 9.40
C LEU A 111 -9.62 3.60 8.59
N ILE A 112 -9.38 3.06 7.40
CA ILE A 112 -8.43 3.60 6.41
C ILE A 112 -9.06 4.86 5.82
N LYS A 113 -8.33 5.99 5.83
CA LYS A 113 -8.80 7.30 5.34
C LYS A 113 -8.10 7.79 4.08
N ASP A 114 -6.90 7.29 3.82
CA ASP A 114 -6.12 7.62 2.63
C ASP A 114 -5.15 6.49 2.27
N ASN A 115 -4.56 6.64 1.10
CA ASN A 115 -3.53 5.77 0.58
C ASN A 115 -2.47 6.64 -0.11
N SER A 116 -1.22 6.53 0.32
CA SER A 116 -0.07 7.19 -0.31
C SER A 116 0.77 6.21 -1.11
N LEU A 117 1.35 6.68 -2.22
CA LEU A 117 2.28 5.96 -3.07
C LEU A 117 3.56 6.80 -3.22
N ILE A 118 4.71 6.18 -3.07
CA ILE A 118 6.02 6.84 -3.07
C ILE A 118 6.98 6.00 -3.92
N LEU A 119 7.58 6.60 -4.95
CA LEU A 119 8.73 6.01 -5.64
C LEU A 119 9.97 6.18 -4.76
N THR A 120 10.63 5.08 -4.44
CA THR A 120 11.79 5.08 -3.52
C THR A 120 13.10 4.86 -4.25
N ASP A 121 13.10 4.11 -5.36
CA ASP A 121 14.30 3.79 -6.11
C ASP A 121 14.00 3.50 -7.59
N GLY A 122 14.89 3.96 -8.46
CA GLY A 122 14.82 3.75 -9.89
C GLY A 122 15.69 4.75 -10.65
N PHE A 123 15.91 4.50 -11.92
CA PHE A 123 16.67 5.42 -12.78
C PHE A 123 16.15 5.43 -14.21
N VAL A 124 16.45 6.52 -14.91
CA VAL A 124 16.23 6.71 -16.34
C VAL A 124 17.49 7.28 -16.98
N THR A 125 17.73 6.97 -18.24
CA THR A 125 18.78 7.64 -19.02
C THR A 125 18.28 9.04 -19.44
N ASN A 126 19.17 10.05 -19.39
CA ASN A 126 18.83 11.43 -19.78
C ASN A 126 18.95 11.58 -21.31
N LEU A 127 18.35 10.70 -22.06
CA LEU A 127 18.40 10.64 -23.52
C LEU A 127 17.13 9.97 -24.03
N GLY A 128 16.49 10.54 -25.06
CA GLY A 128 15.27 10.04 -25.67
C GLY A 128 14.05 10.03 -24.75
N ASP A 129 13.08 9.18 -25.03
CA ASP A 129 11.86 9.04 -24.26
C ASP A 129 11.91 7.72 -23.46
N ASN A 130 12.20 7.79 -22.18
CA ASN A 130 12.24 6.63 -21.32
C ASN A 130 11.75 6.95 -19.91
N GLY A 131 11.19 5.96 -19.22
CA GLY A 131 10.63 6.20 -17.91
C GLY A 131 9.87 5.04 -17.32
N PHE A 132 9.28 5.32 -16.17
CA PHE A 132 8.31 4.45 -15.54
C PHE A 132 7.28 5.26 -14.76
N TYR A 133 6.07 4.73 -14.70
CA TYR A 133 5.04 5.22 -13.80
C TYR A 133 4.34 4.06 -13.09
N ILE A 134 3.74 4.37 -11.95
CA ILE A 134 2.79 3.52 -11.26
C ILE A 134 1.49 4.28 -11.14
N ARG A 135 0.44 3.78 -11.77
CA ARG A 135 -0.92 4.26 -11.62
C ARG A 135 -1.69 3.31 -10.71
N GLU A 136 -2.35 3.84 -9.70
CA GLU A 136 -3.21 3.07 -8.80
C GLU A 136 -4.65 3.49 -8.89
N THR A 137 -5.54 2.52 -8.90
CA THR A 137 -6.96 2.69 -8.63
C THR A 137 -7.28 2.14 -7.25
N ILE A 138 -8.13 2.86 -6.52
CA ILE A 138 -8.58 2.50 -5.18
C ILE A 138 -10.09 2.37 -5.24
N GLY A 139 -10.62 1.25 -4.77
CA GLY A 139 -12.04 0.99 -4.87
C GLY A 139 -12.62 0.18 -3.71
N THR A 140 -13.94 0.13 -3.68
CA THR A 140 -14.73 -0.68 -2.73
C THR A 140 -14.74 -2.16 -3.09
N ALA A 141 -14.36 -2.51 -4.33
CA ALA A 141 -14.18 -3.87 -4.83
C ALA A 141 -13.00 -3.93 -5.81
N ALA A 142 -12.54 -5.15 -6.11
CA ALA A 142 -11.44 -5.38 -7.04
C ALA A 142 -11.71 -4.73 -8.41
N GLY A 143 -10.74 -3.97 -8.91
CA GLY A 143 -10.81 -3.31 -10.22
C GLY A 143 -11.68 -2.05 -10.31
N LEU A 144 -12.32 -1.63 -9.21
CA LEU A 144 -13.01 -0.35 -9.15
C LEU A 144 -12.05 0.79 -8.80
N ASP A 145 -12.43 2.01 -9.18
CA ASP A 145 -11.73 3.27 -8.91
C ASP A 145 -12.61 4.31 -8.17
N ASP A 146 -13.71 3.83 -7.56
CA ASP A 146 -14.75 4.64 -6.94
C ASP A 146 -14.31 5.38 -5.65
N LEU A 147 -13.11 5.09 -5.14
CA LEU A 147 -12.51 5.80 -4.00
C LEU A 147 -11.38 6.74 -4.42
N GLY A 148 -10.79 6.55 -5.60
CA GLY A 148 -9.78 7.46 -6.11
C GLY A 148 -8.76 6.80 -7.02
N VAL A 149 -7.97 7.67 -7.66
CA VAL A 149 -6.84 7.30 -8.53
C VAL A 149 -5.66 8.15 -8.13
N LYS A 150 -4.46 7.61 -8.23
CA LYS A 150 -3.20 8.33 -8.03
C LYS A 150 -2.13 7.79 -8.96
N GLU A 151 -1.10 8.61 -9.20
CA GLU A 151 -0.03 8.29 -10.12
C GLU A 151 1.29 8.91 -9.66
N VAL A 152 2.35 8.13 -9.73
CA VAL A 152 3.74 8.59 -9.58
C VAL A 152 4.50 8.27 -10.84
N GLU A 153 5.43 9.15 -11.22
CA GLU A 153 6.17 9.04 -12.46
C GLU A 153 7.62 9.52 -12.28
N PHE A 154 8.55 8.80 -12.90
CA PHE A 154 9.91 9.25 -13.09
C PHE A 154 10.32 8.94 -14.54
N SER A 155 10.48 9.99 -15.35
CA SER A 155 10.71 9.83 -16.78
C SER A 155 11.57 10.96 -17.35
N TRP A 156 12.25 10.68 -18.44
CA TRP A 156 12.92 11.68 -19.28
C TRP A 156 12.23 11.70 -20.63
N LEU A 157 11.75 12.86 -21.06
CA LEU A 157 11.08 13.04 -22.34
C LEU A 157 11.84 14.06 -23.19
N ASP A 158 12.13 13.72 -24.45
CA ASP A 158 12.77 14.64 -25.38
C ASP A 158 11.95 15.92 -25.54
N GLY A 159 12.64 17.06 -25.43
CA GLY A 159 12.02 18.38 -25.50
C GLY A 159 11.34 18.86 -24.20
N THR A 160 11.11 17.98 -23.23
CA THR A 160 10.53 18.33 -21.91
C THR A 160 11.56 18.21 -20.79
N GLY A 161 12.45 17.22 -20.86
CA GLY A 161 13.44 16.90 -19.84
C GLY A 161 12.89 15.94 -18.78
N LEU A 162 13.43 16.01 -17.57
CA LEU A 162 13.08 15.15 -16.46
C LEU A 162 11.71 15.50 -15.88
N ILE A 163 10.83 14.50 -15.83
CA ILE A 163 9.59 14.52 -15.04
C ILE A 163 9.85 13.72 -13.78
N SER A 164 9.52 14.30 -12.62
CA SER A 164 9.77 13.68 -11.31
C SER A 164 8.60 13.95 -10.38
N ASN A 165 7.59 13.12 -10.46
CA ASN A 165 6.45 13.08 -9.54
C ASN A 165 6.58 11.84 -8.66
N LEU A 166 7.30 11.95 -7.55
CA LEU A 166 7.71 10.81 -6.74
C LEU A 166 6.68 10.40 -5.68
N THR A 167 5.67 11.22 -5.41
CA THR A 167 4.69 10.94 -4.35
C THR A 167 3.31 11.40 -4.76
N ASP A 168 2.31 10.58 -4.46
CA ASP A 168 0.90 10.95 -4.62
C ASP A 168 0.04 10.33 -3.52
N VAL A 169 -1.08 10.98 -3.18
CA VAL A 169 -1.99 10.58 -2.09
C VAL A 169 -3.43 10.70 -2.55
N ALA A 170 -4.19 9.65 -2.38
CA ALA A 170 -5.64 9.67 -2.55
C ALA A 170 -6.34 9.64 -1.20
N ASN A 171 -7.20 10.64 -0.96
CA ASN A 171 -8.05 10.73 0.23
C ASN A 171 -9.48 10.30 -0.14
N PHE A 172 -10.11 9.51 0.72
CA PHE A 172 -11.45 8.97 0.48
C PHE A 172 -12.27 8.89 1.78
N THR A 173 -13.55 8.59 1.64
CA THR A 173 -14.41 8.29 2.80
C THR A 173 -13.83 7.10 3.55
N PRO A 174 -13.56 7.21 4.87
CA PRO A 174 -12.88 6.15 5.63
C PRO A 174 -13.62 4.82 5.64
N MET A 175 -12.88 3.74 5.43
CA MET A 175 -13.40 2.39 5.24
C MET A 175 -12.63 1.34 6.04
N GLN A 176 -13.30 0.25 6.43
CA GLN A 176 -12.69 -0.89 7.11
C GLN A 176 -11.78 -1.69 6.17
N SER A 177 -12.13 -1.75 4.91
CA SER A 177 -11.34 -2.41 3.87
C SER A 177 -11.49 -1.71 2.54
N ILE A 178 -10.43 -1.76 1.73
CA ILE A 178 -10.37 -1.22 0.38
C ILE A 178 -9.63 -2.20 -0.53
N TRP A 179 -9.82 -2.03 -1.84
CA TRP A 179 -9.05 -2.70 -2.87
C TRP A 179 -8.12 -1.72 -3.56
N VAL A 180 -6.91 -2.18 -3.87
CA VAL A 180 -5.93 -1.42 -4.66
C VAL A 180 -5.56 -2.25 -5.88
N THR A 181 -5.56 -1.61 -7.04
CA THR A 181 -5.01 -2.18 -8.27
C THR A 181 -3.90 -1.26 -8.78
N LYS A 182 -2.71 -1.82 -8.99
CA LYS A 182 -1.56 -1.14 -9.54
C LYS A 182 -1.42 -1.48 -11.02
N ASN A 183 -1.16 -0.49 -11.86
CA ASN A 183 -0.61 -0.66 -13.18
C ASN A 183 0.78 -0.01 -13.20
N ILE A 184 1.79 -0.77 -13.58
CA ILE A 184 3.19 -0.37 -13.66
C ILE A 184 3.61 -0.46 -15.12
N LEU A 185 3.98 0.67 -15.72
CA LEU A 185 4.58 0.73 -17.04
C LEU A 185 6.03 1.20 -16.92
N VAL A 186 6.93 0.48 -17.57
CA VAL A 186 8.32 0.87 -17.78
C VAL A 186 8.57 0.87 -19.28
N TRP A 187 9.19 1.93 -19.82
CA TRP A 187 9.42 2.04 -21.28
C TRP A 187 10.74 2.72 -21.64
N ALA A 188 11.22 2.45 -22.83
CA ALA A 188 12.33 3.14 -23.47
C ALA A 188 12.18 3.09 -25.00
N THR A 189 12.47 4.18 -25.70
CA THR A 189 12.26 4.28 -27.16
C THR A 189 13.55 4.20 -27.96
N GLY A 190 14.61 4.85 -27.50
CA GLY A 190 15.87 4.93 -28.23
C GLY A 190 16.79 3.73 -27.98
N ILE A 191 17.75 3.52 -28.87
CA ILE A 191 18.79 2.49 -28.70
C ILE A 191 19.64 2.86 -27.48
N ASP A 192 19.94 1.88 -26.61
CA ASP A 192 20.73 2.01 -25.38
C ASP A 192 20.13 2.89 -24.31
N GLU A 193 18.92 3.42 -24.47
CA GLU A 193 18.17 4.04 -23.40
C GLU A 193 17.68 2.98 -22.42
N THR A 194 17.66 3.34 -21.15
CA THR A 194 17.21 2.40 -20.10
C THR A 194 16.37 3.11 -19.07
N ALA A 195 15.26 2.48 -18.72
CA ALA A 195 14.44 2.81 -17.57
C ALA A 195 14.39 1.61 -16.62
N SER A 196 14.47 1.86 -15.33
CA SER A 196 14.44 0.82 -14.31
C SER A 196 13.72 1.30 -13.07
N LEU A 197 12.62 0.67 -12.72
CA LEU A 197 11.97 0.83 -11.42
C LEU A 197 12.53 -0.22 -10.47
N GLN A 198 13.06 0.22 -9.32
CA GLN A 198 13.74 -0.66 -8.36
C GLN A 198 13.03 -0.71 -7.01
N GLY A 199 12.22 0.31 -6.67
CA GLY A 199 11.51 0.30 -5.41
C GLY A 199 10.39 1.32 -5.32
N PHE A 200 9.36 0.96 -4.55
CA PHE A 200 8.28 1.87 -4.18
C PHE A 200 7.63 1.46 -2.86
N GLU A 201 7.02 2.43 -2.20
CA GLU A 201 6.28 2.23 -0.95
C GLU A 201 4.83 2.63 -1.12
N GLN A 202 3.99 1.98 -0.32
CA GLN A 202 2.59 2.31 -0.19
C GLN A 202 2.21 2.30 1.29
N ARG A 203 1.58 3.39 1.75
CA ARG A 203 1.14 3.52 3.13
C ARG A 203 -0.34 3.87 3.21
N PHE A 204 -0.95 3.52 4.34
CA PHE A 204 -2.39 3.64 4.55
C PHE A 204 -2.63 4.33 5.88
N SER A 205 -2.94 5.62 5.84
CA SER A 205 -3.31 6.36 7.04
C SER A 205 -4.70 5.98 7.50
N GLN A 206 -4.96 6.19 8.76
CA GLN A 206 -6.19 5.76 9.40
C GLN A 206 -6.74 6.83 10.35
N GLN A 207 -7.99 6.67 10.71
CA GLN A 207 -8.64 7.45 11.75
C GLN A 207 -9.43 6.52 12.68
N GLU A 208 -9.69 7.00 13.88
CA GLU A 208 -10.56 6.32 14.83
C GLU A 208 -12.01 6.39 14.37
N VAL A 209 -12.74 5.31 14.60
CA VAL A 209 -14.21 5.31 14.47
C VAL A 209 -14.78 6.22 15.57
N PRO A 210 -15.57 7.25 15.26
CA PRO A 210 -16.20 8.05 16.28
C PRO A 210 -17.02 7.17 17.22
N GLU A 211 -16.79 7.29 18.53
CA GLU A 211 -17.57 6.54 19.52
C GLU A 211 -19.07 6.81 19.31
N PRO A 212 -19.90 5.77 19.28
CA PRO A 212 -21.33 5.96 19.12
C PRO A 212 -21.85 6.91 20.21
N ALA A 213 -22.63 7.91 19.85
CA ALA A 213 -23.30 8.83 20.78
C ALA A 213 -24.10 8.09 21.87
N SER A 214 -24.37 6.80 21.67
CA SER A 214 -24.98 5.89 22.64
C SER A 214 -24.20 5.79 23.97
N LEU A 215 -22.85 5.86 23.95
CA LEU A 215 -22.04 5.86 25.19
C LEU A 215 -22.22 7.18 25.95
N ALA A 216 -22.28 8.30 25.25
CA ALA A 216 -22.59 9.59 25.87
C ALA A 216 -24.00 9.61 26.44
N LEU A 217 -24.99 9.08 25.71
CA LEU A 217 -26.36 8.96 26.17
C LEU A 217 -26.52 8.00 27.35
N LEU A 218 -25.78 6.88 27.33
CA LEU A 218 -25.76 5.94 28.45
C LEU A 218 -25.18 6.59 29.72
N SER A 219 -24.07 7.31 29.59
CA SER A 219 -23.46 8.03 30.72
C SER A 219 -24.37 9.11 31.29
N LEU A 220 -25.04 9.90 30.44
CA LEU A 220 -26.05 10.88 30.83
C LEU A 220 -27.25 10.21 31.47
N GLY A 221 -27.72 9.08 30.95
CA GLY A 221 -28.79 8.28 31.52
C GLY A 221 -28.46 7.78 32.92
N LEU A 222 -27.26 7.27 33.14
CA LEU A 222 -26.79 6.80 34.46
C LEU A 222 -26.68 7.95 35.46
N VAL A 223 -26.15 9.11 35.05
CA VAL A 223 -26.11 10.32 35.89
C VAL A 223 -27.51 10.78 36.25
N GLY A 224 -28.42 10.81 35.26
CA GLY A 224 -29.83 11.17 35.48
C GLY A 224 -30.52 10.26 36.50
N LEU A 225 -30.31 8.95 36.42
CA LEU A 225 -30.83 7.97 37.37
C LEU A 225 -30.25 8.17 38.77
N GLY A 226 -28.94 8.46 38.88
CA GLY A 226 -28.28 8.75 40.14
C GLY A 226 -28.84 9.96 40.84
N VAL A 227 -29.09 11.05 40.12
CA VAL A 227 -29.70 12.29 40.64
C VAL A 227 -31.16 12.05 41.03
N ALA A 228 -31.92 11.32 40.24
CA ALA A 228 -33.33 11.00 40.56
C ALA A 228 -33.47 10.14 41.83
N ARG A 229 -32.55 9.19 42.03
CA ARG A 229 -32.50 8.36 43.24
C ARG A 229 -32.16 9.16 44.47
N ARG A 230 -31.24 10.14 44.38
CA ARG A 230 -30.82 11.00 45.52
C ARG A 230 -31.93 11.98 45.97
N ARG A 231 -32.87 12.32 45.08
CA ARG A 231 -34.01 13.18 45.42
C ARG A 231 -35.18 12.43 46.07
N ARG A 232 -35.16 11.10 46.10
CA ARG A 232 -36.21 10.27 46.70
C ARG A 232 -35.84 9.69 48.09
N SER A 233 -34.58 9.85 48.50
CA SER A 233 -34.09 9.57 49.83
C SER A 233 -33.95 10.85 50.66
#